data_d54294f7fcdfede2029327529a5c6888
#
_entry.id   d54294f7fcdfede2029327529a5c6888
#
_cell.length_a   1.000
_cell.length_b   1.000
_cell.length_c   1.000
_cell.angle_alpha   90.00
_cell.angle_beta   90.00
_cell.angle_gamma   90.00
#
_symmetry.space_group_name_H-M   'P 1'
#
loop_
_entity.id
_entity.type
_entity.pdbx_description
1 polymer ?
#
loop_
_entity_poly.entity_id
_entity_poly.type
_entity_poly.pdbx_seq_one_letter_code
_entity_poly.pdbx_strand_id
1 'polypeptide(L)'
;MNSKILLGIIIGILGGAIGVIAISGSQIFNDVSKEGLGKISPDPIKVLPLEVGLGGFEVLSVTEEEARIQVDFKITNPNFKSVILQLIKFELYSDDTRVLIAQIGDRPEGAIEGSNYYTILSNNPQIIGETVTIKNTGNDPQFWSALSSGTVNWKIKGEANFNLSSMTAGHENIVPFEFTP
;
A
#
# COMPACT_ATOMS: atom_id res chain seq x y z
N MET A 1 16.43 73.30 -24.75
CA MET A 1 16.44 71.91 -25.31
C MET A 1 15.05 71.62 -25.87
N ASN A 2 14.97 71.24 -27.11
CA ASN A 2 13.66 71.04 -27.77
C ASN A 2 12.91 69.88 -27.16
N SER A 3 11.69 70.13 -26.67
CA SER A 3 10.91 69.11 -25.96
C SER A 3 10.67 67.76 -26.74
N LYS A 4 10.68 67.92 -28.09
CA LYS A 4 10.58 66.71 -28.99
C LYS A 4 11.84 65.82 -28.96
N ILE A 5 13.02 66.42 -28.76
CA ILE A 5 14.29 65.69 -28.65
C ILE A 5 14.38 64.99 -27.31
N LEU A 6 13.93 65.67 -26.24
CA LEU A 6 13.86 65.07 -24.90
C LEU A 6 12.94 63.83 -24.86
N LEU A 7 11.76 63.96 -25.49
CA LEU A 7 10.78 62.89 -25.58
C LEU A 7 11.37 61.69 -26.35
N GLY A 8 12.07 61.94 -27.46
CA GLY A 8 12.71 60.86 -28.24
C GLY A 8 13.79 60.13 -27.46
N ILE A 9 14.59 60.83 -26.65
CA ILE A 9 15.60 60.20 -25.79
C ILE A 9 14.95 59.28 -24.70
N ILE A 10 13.88 59.79 -24.07
CA ILE A 10 13.17 59.00 -23.03
C ILE A 10 12.57 57.76 -23.62
N ILE A 11 11.91 57.79 -24.77
CA ILE A 11 11.33 56.68 -25.45
C ILE A 11 12.42 55.69 -25.88
N GLY A 12 13.56 56.16 -26.35
CA GLY A 12 14.70 55.33 -26.74
C GLY A 12 15.31 54.56 -25.56
N ILE A 13 15.48 55.20 -24.40
CA ILE A 13 15.99 54.58 -23.19
C ILE A 13 14.99 53.56 -22.66
N LEU A 14 13.69 53.87 -22.64
CA LEU A 14 12.65 52.98 -22.16
C LEU A 14 12.54 51.73 -23.08
N GLY A 15 12.54 51.93 -24.38
CA GLY A 15 12.51 50.85 -25.38
C GLY A 15 13.74 49.94 -25.31
N GLY A 16 14.92 50.52 -25.09
CA GLY A 16 16.16 49.81 -24.90
C GLY A 16 16.15 48.95 -23.63
N ALA A 17 15.68 49.50 -22.52
CA ALA A 17 15.58 48.78 -21.25
C ALA A 17 14.60 47.56 -21.33
N ILE A 18 13.44 47.75 -21.97
CA ILE A 18 12.47 46.69 -22.19
C ILE A 18 13.05 45.60 -23.12
N GLY A 19 13.77 46.00 -24.15
CA GLY A 19 14.43 45.10 -25.09
C GLY A 19 15.48 44.19 -24.40
N VAL A 20 16.29 44.75 -23.50
CA VAL A 20 17.30 43.99 -22.74
C VAL A 20 16.63 43.00 -21.79
N ILE A 21 15.54 43.38 -21.12
CA ILE A 21 14.80 42.51 -20.22
C ILE A 21 14.17 41.34 -21.01
N ALA A 22 13.60 41.60 -22.18
CA ALA A 22 12.99 40.57 -23.01
C ALA A 22 14.02 39.53 -23.52
N ILE A 23 15.21 39.98 -23.93
CA ILE A 23 16.29 39.08 -24.39
C ILE A 23 16.89 38.30 -23.22
N SER A 24 17.14 38.93 -22.07
CA SER A 24 17.66 38.27 -20.88
C SER A 24 16.66 37.26 -20.32
N GLY A 25 15.36 37.59 -20.34
CA GLY A 25 14.30 36.69 -19.91
C GLY A 25 14.24 35.41 -20.78
N SER A 26 14.40 35.56 -22.09
CA SER A 26 14.36 34.37 -22.99
C SER A 26 15.57 33.44 -22.79
N GLN A 27 16.74 33.97 -22.41
CA GLN A 27 17.91 33.14 -22.09
C GLN A 27 17.73 32.38 -20.76
N ILE A 28 17.17 33.06 -19.76
CA ILE A 28 16.88 32.41 -18.46
C ILE A 28 15.85 31.26 -18.64
N PHE A 29 14.83 31.45 -19.45
CA PHE A 29 13.87 30.39 -19.76
C PHE A 29 14.52 29.23 -20.53
N ASN A 30 15.45 29.49 -21.43
CA ASN A 30 16.15 28.43 -22.16
C ASN A 30 17.15 27.67 -21.29
N ASP A 31 17.82 28.32 -20.35
CA ASP A 31 18.74 27.67 -19.41
C ASP A 31 17.97 26.86 -18.35
N VAL A 32 16.86 27.39 -17.82
CA VAL A 32 15.97 26.64 -16.93
C VAL A 32 15.37 25.42 -17.65
N SER A 33 15.06 25.54 -18.95
CA SER A 33 14.59 24.38 -19.75
C SER A 33 15.72 23.36 -20.01
N LYS A 34 16.97 23.79 -20.04
CA LYS A 34 18.10 22.88 -20.24
C LYS A 34 18.62 22.24 -18.96
N GLU A 35 18.58 22.94 -17.83
CA GLU A 35 19.10 22.46 -16.55
C GLU A 35 18.02 21.91 -15.61
N GLY A 36 16.76 22.38 -15.69
CA GLY A 36 15.71 22.04 -14.73
C GLY A 36 14.68 21.04 -15.19
N LEU A 37 14.48 20.88 -16.50
CA LEU A 37 13.49 19.96 -17.08
C LEU A 37 14.08 18.98 -18.09
N GLY A 38 15.41 18.80 -18.06
CA GLY A 38 16.09 17.78 -18.83
C GLY A 38 15.59 16.41 -18.41
N LYS A 39 14.54 15.93 -19.10
CA LYS A 39 14.10 14.52 -19.10
C LYS A 39 14.12 13.84 -17.72
N ILE A 40 13.45 14.43 -16.74
CA ILE A 40 12.83 13.63 -15.72
C ILE A 40 11.49 13.19 -16.34
N SER A 41 11.57 12.23 -17.23
CA SER A 41 10.53 11.22 -17.28
C SER A 41 10.79 10.44 -16.00
N PRO A 42 10.02 10.59 -14.93
CA PRO A 42 10.18 9.70 -13.80
C PRO A 42 9.86 8.34 -14.39
N ASP A 43 10.85 7.45 -14.46
CA ASP A 43 10.54 6.05 -14.68
C ASP A 43 9.41 5.75 -13.70
N PRO A 44 8.31 5.16 -14.17
CA PRO A 44 7.18 4.88 -13.30
C PRO A 44 7.73 4.15 -12.09
N ILE A 45 7.50 4.71 -10.89
CA ILE A 45 8.00 4.13 -9.64
C ILE A 45 7.45 2.71 -9.60
N LYS A 46 8.31 1.74 -9.85
CA LYS A 46 7.93 0.33 -9.82
C LYS A 46 7.68 -0.04 -8.37
N VAL A 47 6.42 -0.26 -8.02
CA VAL A 47 6.03 -0.79 -6.73
C VAL A 47 6.41 -2.26 -6.68
N LEU A 48 7.24 -2.63 -5.71
CA LEU A 48 7.58 -4.02 -5.44
C LEU A 48 6.46 -4.64 -4.59
N PRO A 49 6.11 -5.92 -4.83
CA PRO A 49 5.14 -6.62 -3.99
C PRO A 49 5.65 -6.70 -2.55
N LEU A 50 4.71 -6.69 -1.59
CA LEU A 50 5.03 -7.00 -0.21
C LEU A 50 5.47 -8.47 -0.11
N GLU A 51 6.39 -8.74 0.79
CA GLU A 51 6.72 -10.10 1.18
C GLU A 51 5.79 -10.50 2.32
N VAL A 52 4.94 -11.51 2.08
CA VAL A 52 4.01 -12.05 3.06
C VAL A 52 4.49 -13.42 3.46
N GLY A 53 4.77 -13.62 4.74
CA GLY A 53 5.15 -14.90 5.33
C GLY A 53 4.18 -15.27 6.45
N LEU A 54 4.14 -16.55 6.81
CA LEU A 54 3.46 -17.01 8.02
C LEU A 54 4.33 -16.65 9.23
N GLY A 55 3.80 -15.85 10.15
CA GLY A 55 4.46 -15.45 11.39
C GLY A 55 4.19 -16.41 12.54
N GLY A 56 2.98 -16.98 12.56
CA GLY A 56 2.53 -17.96 13.57
C GLY A 56 1.17 -18.51 13.21
N PHE A 57 0.92 -19.73 13.69
CA PHE A 57 -0.39 -20.39 13.60
C PHE A 57 -0.57 -21.28 14.83
N GLU A 58 -1.60 -21.01 15.62
CA GLU A 58 -1.85 -21.74 16.86
C GLU A 58 -3.34 -21.95 17.12
N VAL A 59 -3.73 -23.17 17.45
CA VAL A 59 -5.07 -23.49 17.93
C VAL A 59 -5.09 -23.23 19.43
N LEU A 60 -5.66 -22.09 19.84
CA LEU A 60 -5.66 -21.63 21.22
C LEU A 60 -6.61 -22.44 22.12
N SER A 61 -7.77 -22.80 21.61
CA SER A 61 -8.77 -23.57 22.34
C SER A 61 -9.75 -24.26 21.39
N VAL A 62 -10.23 -25.43 21.84
CA VAL A 62 -11.30 -26.18 21.19
C VAL A 62 -12.30 -26.58 22.27
N THR A 63 -13.57 -26.20 22.08
CA THR A 63 -14.70 -26.54 22.94
C THR A 63 -15.76 -27.32 22.15
N GLU A 64 -16.84 -27.68 22.76
CA GLU A 64 -17.97 -28.31 22.05
C GLU A 64 -18.69 -27.28 21.12
N GLU A 65 -18.59 -25.97 21.40
CA GLU A 65 -19.30 -24.91 20.68
C GLU A 65 -18.42 -24.19 19.66
N GLU A 66 -17.13 -23.96 20.00
CA GLU A 66 -16.23 -23.17 19.16
C GLU A 66 -14.76 -23.55 19.31
N ALA A 67 -14.00 -23.24 18.29
CA ALA A 67 -12.54 -23.25 18.32
C ALA A 67 -11.98 -21.87 18.03
N ARG A 68 -10.94 -21.46 18.76
CA ARG A 68 -10.22 -20.21 18.57
C ARG A 68 -8.83 -20.48 18.04
N ILE A 69 -8.47 -19.79 16.97
CA ILE A 69 -7.22 -19.98 16.27
C ILE A 69 -6.55 -18.62 16.10
N GLN A 70 -5.28 -18.53 16.50
CA GLN A 70 -4.42 -17.37 16.22
C GLN A 70 -3.72 -17.57 14.89
N VAL A 71 -3.80 -16.56 14.02
CA VAL A 71 -3.07 -16.53 12.74
C VAL A 71 -2.28 -15.26 12.67
N ASP A 72 -0.97 -15.35 12.53
CA ASP A 72 -0.05 -14.23 12.45
C ASP A 72 0.64 -14.22 11.09
N PHE A 73 0.66 -13.08 10.43
CA PHE A 73 1.37 -12.85 9.18
C PHE A 73 2.59 -11.96 9.43
N LYS A 74 3.73 -12.37 8.88
CA LYS A 74 4.94 -11.54 8.85
C LYS A 74 4.98 -10.78 7.54
N ILE A 75 4.84 -9.47 7.62
CA ILE A 75 4.82 -8.58 6.44
C ILE A 75 6.11 -7.79 6.37
N THR A 76 6.80 -7.87 5.23
CA THR A 76 8.00 -7.08 4.92
C THR A 76 7.74 -6.20 3.69
N ASN A 77 8.09 -4.93 3.79
CA ASN A 77 7.96 -3.98 2.70
C ASN A 77 9.34 -3.74 2.06
N PRO A 78 9.63 -4.28 0.85
CA PRO A 78 10.90 -4.06 0.15
C PRO A 78 10.96 -2.72 -0.56
N ASN A 79 9.90 -1.92 -0.56
CA ASN A 79 9.88 -0.61 -1.20
C ASN A 79 10.67 0.40 -0.39
N PHE A 80 11.21 1.42 -1.05
CA PHE A 80 11.98 2.50 -0.42
C PHE A 80 11.13 3.47 0.43
N LYS A 81 9.79 3.42 0.29
CA LYS A 81 8.82 4.19 1.08
C LYS A 81 7.91 3.26 1.85
N SER A 82 7.34 3.78 2.93
CA SER A 82 6.27 3.10 3.66
C SER A 82 5.08 2.80 2.74
N VAL A 83 4.41 1.70 2.99
CA VAL A 83 3.16 1.32 2.34
C VAL A 83 2.03 1.30 3.37
N ILE A 84 0.81 1.45 2.88
CA ILE A 84 -0.40 1.26 3.67
C ILE A 84 -0.96 -0.11 3.30
N LEU A 85 -0.89 -1.06 4.22
CA LEU A 85 -1.57 -2.34 4.13
C LEU A 85 -3.01 -2.12 4.58
N GLN A 86 -3.95 -2.30 3.67
CA GLN A 86 -5.37 -2.02 3.90
C GLN A 86 -6.11 -3.24 4.42
N LEU A 87 -5.82 -4.41 3.82
CA LEU A 87 -6.56 -5.61 4.06
C LEU A 87 -5.67 -6.84 3.86
N ILE A 88 -5.74 -7.80 4.77
CA ILE A 88 -5.33 -9.18 4.55
C ILE A 88 -6.61 -10.02 4.60
N LYS A 89 -7.02 -10.57 3.47
CA LYS A 89 -8.12 -11.52 3.41
C LYS A 89 -7.55 -12.93 3.30
N PHE A 90 -8.02 -13.83 4.15
CA PHE A 90 -7.52 -15.20 4.15
C PHE A 90 -8.62 -16.23 4.42
N GLU A 91 -8.36 -17.43 3.99
CA GLU A 91 -9.22 -18.59 4.14
C GLU A 91 -8.44 -19.71 4.82
N LEU A 92 -9.04 -20.34 5.78
CA LEU A 92 -8.51 -21.55 6.40
C LEU A 92 -9.15 -22.78 5.78
N TYR A 93 -8.32 -23.76 5.48
CA TYR A 93 -8.73 -25.07 4.96
C TYR A 93 -8.27 -26.16 5.91
N SER A 94 -9.13 -27.15 6.10
CA SER A 94 -8.79 -28.47 6.63
C SER A 94 -8.72 -29.40 5.44
N ASP A 95 -7.53 -29.91 5.12
CA ASP A 95 -7.26 -30.59 3.87
C ASP A 95 -7.67 -29.71 2.67
N ASP A 96 -8.66 -30.11 1.87
CA ASP A 96 -9.17 -29.33 0.76
C ASP A 96 -10.53 -28.65 1.05
N THR A 97 -11.04 -28.77 2.28
CA THR A 97 -12.33 -28.17 2.67
C THR A 97 -12.10 -26.83 3.34
N ARG A 98 -12.71 -25.76 2.80
CA ARG A 98 -12.67 -24.44 3.42
C ARG A 98 -13.55 -24.40 4.67
N VAL A 99 -12.93 -24.11 5.82
CA VAL A 99 -13.62 -24.07 7.13
C VAL A 99 -13.88 -22.66 7.64
N LEU A 100 -13.12 -21.65 7.14
CA LEU A 100 -13.28 -20.27 7.56
C LEU A 100 -12.82 -19.29 6.48
N ILE A 101 -13.48 -18.12 6.42
CA ILE A 101 -13.01 -16.91 5.75
C ILE A 101 -12.85 -15.83 6.81
N ALA A 102 -11.72 -15.16 6.82
CA ALA A 102 -11.44 -14.05 7.75
C ALA A 102 -10.69 -12.92 7.06
N GLN A 103 -10.63 -11.78 7.73
CA GLN A 103 -9.89 -10.62 7.26
C GLN A 103 -9.27 -9.85 8.42
N ILE A 104 -8.14 -9.21 8.18
CA ILE A 104 -7.45 -8.30 9.08
C ILE A 104 -7.38 -6.94 8.39
N GLY A 105 -7.79 -5.89 9.08
CA GLY A 105 -7.93 -4.57 8.50
C GLY A 105 -9.26 -4.37 7.78
N ASP A 106 -9.50 -3.15 7.33
CA ASP A 106 -10.70 -2.77 6.59
C ASP A 106 -10.34 -1.97 5.36
N ARG A 107 -11.01 -2.29 4.25
CA ARG A 107 -10.97 -1.45 3.07
C ARG A 107 -11.85 -0.23 3.32
N PRO A 108 -11.34 1.01 3.18
CA PRO A 108 -12.18 2.19 3.32
C PRO A 108 -13.20 2.25 2.16
N GLU A 109 -14.42 1.82 2.43
CA GLU A 109 -15.58 2.02 1.55
C GLU A 109 -16.32 3.29 2.01
N GLY A 110 -16.03 4.43 1.36
CA GLY A 110 -16.74 5.68 1.64
C GLY A 110 -16.11 6.55 2.73
N ALA A 111 -16.90 7.25 3.52
CA ALA A 111 -16.47 8.28 4.45
C ALA A 111 -15.47 7.80 5.53
N ILE A 112 -14.51 8.66 5.78
CA ILE A 112 -13.32 8.53 6.64
C ILE A 112 -13.71 8.40 8.13
N GLU A 113 -14.28 7.30 8.55
CA GLU A 113 -14.39 6.99 9.96
C GLU A 113 -13.82 5.59 10.24
N GLY A 114 -12.57 5.58 10.78
CA GLY A 114 -12.03 4.42 11.47
C GLY A 114 -11.56 3.26 10.60
N SER A 115 -10.93 3.52 9.45
CA SER A 115 -10.30 2.45 8.69
C SER A 115 -9.10 1.89 9.46
N ASN A 116 -9.17 0.62 9.85
CA ASN A 116 -8.09 -0.13 10.46
C ASN A 116 -7.07 -0.54 9.37
N TYR A 117 -6.14 0.35 9.05
CA TYR A 117 -5.03 0.05 8.15
C TYR A 117 -3.70 0.03 8.91
N TYR A 118 -2.72 -0.66 8.35
CA TYR A 118 -1.38 -0.77 8.94
C TYR A 118 -0.36 -0.03 8.06
N THR A 119 0.48 0.78 8.69
CA THR A 119 1.62 1.40 8.01
C THR A 119 2.83 0.48 8.10
N ILE A 120 3.26 -0.08 6.98
CA ILE A 120 4.43 -0.95 6.92
C ILE A 120 5.65 -0.14 6.47
N LEU A 121 6.58 0.02 7.39
CA LEU A 121 7.81 0.77 7.14
C LEU A 121 8.73 0.03 6.17
N SER A 122 9.54 0.78 5.42
CA SER A 122 10.53 0.21 4.51
C SER A 122 11.52 -0.71 5.24
N ASN A 123 11.71 -1.92 4.72
CA ASN A 123 12.66 -2.92 5.21
C ASN A 123 12.54 -3.25 6.72
N ASN A 124 11.35 -3.01 7.31
CA ASN A 124 11.07 -3.31 8.72
C ASN A 124 9.94 -4.35 8.81
N PRO A 125 10.25 -5.64 9.06
CA PRO A 125 9.25 -6.68 9.20
C PRO A 125 8.30 -6.41 10.36
N GLN A 126 6.99 -6.61 10.15
CA GLN A 126 5.97 -6.48 11.17
C GLN A 126 5.14 -7.77 11.26
N ILE A 127 4.72 -8.13 12.46
CA ILE A 127 3.77 -9.22 12.69
C ILE A 127 2.39 -8.60 12.86
N ILE A 128 1.45 -9.07 12.04
CA ILE A 128 0.06 -8.64 12.05
C ILE A 128 -0.79 -9.90 12.13
N GLY A 129 -1.61 -10.01 13.17
CA GLY A 129 -2.37 -11.22 13.42
C GLY A 129 -3.77 -10.95 13.93
N GLU A 130 -4.57 -12.01 13.89
CA GLU A 130 -5.96 -12.00 14.35
C GLU A 130 -6.29 -13.35 15.00
N THR A 131 -7.11 -13.31 16.05
CA THR A 131 -7.72 -14.50 16.62
C THR A 131 -9.07 -14.72 15.96
N VAL A 132 -9.18 -15.79 15.19
CA VAL A 132 -10.43 -16.17 14.51
C VAL A 132 -11.17 -17.26 15.27
N THR A 133 -12.50 -17.29 15.12
CA THR A 133 -13.34 -18.25 15.79
C THR A 133 -14.12 -19.09 14.76
N ILE A 134 -13.99 -20.41 14.85
CA ILE A 134 -14.79 -21.36 14.09
C ILE A 134 -15.88 -21.89 15.01
N LYS A 135 -17.16 -21.73 14.62
CA LYS A 135 -18.29 -22.26 15.40
C LYS A 135 -18.61 -23.69 15.00
N ASN A 136 -18.84 -24.55 15.99
CA ASN A 136 -19.33 -25.89 15.75
C ASN A 136 -20.84 -25.87 15.44
N THR A 137 -21.16 -26.10 14.18
CA THR A 137 -22.57 -26.17 13.74
C THR A 137 -23.12 -27.59 13.79
N GLY A 138 -22.29 -28.56 14.17
CA GLY A 138 -22.65 -29.98 14.14
C GLY A 138 -22.66 -30.62 12.75
N ASN A 139 -22.41 -29.86 11.70
CA ASN A 139 -22.47 -30.33 10.31
C ASN A 139 -21.23 -31.15 9.88
N ASP A 140 -20.11 -30.98 10.58
CA ASP A 140 -18.86 -31.70 10.28
C ASP A 140 -18.21 -32.29 11.54
N PRO A 141 -18.73 -33.39 12.05
CA PRO A 141 -18.20 -34.04 13.25
C PRO A 141 -16.80 -34.63 13.05
N GLN A 142 -16.42 -34.96 11.80
CA GLN A 142 -15.09 -35.48 11.49
C GLN A 142 -14.03 -34.39 11.63
N PHE A 143 -14.25 -33.24 11.06
CA PHE A 143 -13.39 -32.07 11.23
C PHE A 143 -13.25 -31.69 12.72
N TRP A 144 -14.37 -31.69 13.47
CA TRP A 144 -14.35 -31.34 14.88
C TRP A 144 -13.55 -32.33 15.74
N SER A 145 -13.67 -33.62 15.42
CA SER A 145 -12.86 -34.66 16.06
C SER A 145 -11.38 -34.53 15.75
N ALA A 146 -11.02 -34.27 14.49
CA ALA A 146 -9.65 -34.03 14.06
C ALA A 146 -9.06 -32.75 14.71
N LEU A 147 -9.87 -31.70 14.82
CA LEU A 147 -9.49 -30.42 15.48
C LEU A 147 -9.20 -30.65 16.97
N SER A 148 -10.08 -31.38 17.66
CA SER A 148 -9.92 -31.71 19.09
C SER A 148 -8.71 -32.59 19.36
N SER A 149 -8.35 -33.48 18.43
CA SER A 149 -7.16 -34.34 18.52
C SER A 149 -5.88 -33.72 17.99
N GLY A 150 -5.95 -32.52 17.42
CA GLY A 150 -4.78 -31.82 16.86
C GLY A 150 -4.23 -32.48 15.58
N THR A 151 -5.04 -33.20 14.82
CA THR A 151 -4.63 -33.93 13.62
C THR A 151 -5.06 -33.29 12.31
N VAL A 152 -5.53 -32.03 12.35
CA VAL A 152 -5.97 -31.30 11.16
C VAL A 152 -4.77 -30.89 10.30
N ASN A 153 -4.83 -31.17 9.01
CA ASN A 153 -3.88 -30.67 8.04
C ASN A 153 -4.34 -29.28 7.57
N TRP A 154 -3.73 -28.26 8.14
CA TRP A 154 -4.10 -26.89 7.84
C TRP A 154 -3.48 -26.37 6.55
N LYS A 155 -4.25 -25.56 5.82
CA LYS A 155 -3.77 -24.77 4.71
C LYS A 155 -4.39 -23.37 4.82
N ILE A 156 -3.60 -22.35 4.58
CA ILE A 156 -4.00 -20.94 4.62
C ILE A 156 -3.79 -20.36 3.24
N LYS A 157 -4.83 -19.83 2.62
CA LYS A 157 -4.77 -19.11 1.34
C LYS A 157 -5.29 -17.72 1.52
N GLY A 158 -4.72 -16.76 0.80
CA GLY A 158 -5.21 -15.40 0.92
C GLY A 158 -4.52 -14.40 0.01
N GLU A 159 -4.85 -13.15 0.25
CA GLU A 159 -4.30 -12.01 -0.45
C GLU A 159 -4.10 -10.83 0.50
N ALA A 160 -3.04 -10.06 0.29
CA ALA A 160 -2.75 -8.81 0.99
C ALA A 160 -2.89 -7.65 0.01
N ASN A 161 -3.70 -6.66 0.39
CA ASN A 161 -4.02 -5.49 -0.41
C ASN A 161 -3.31 -4.27 0.17
N PHE A 162 -2.50 -3.58 -0.64
CA PHE A 162 -1.71 -2.45 -0.16
C PHE A 162 -1.52 -1.36 -1.20
N ASN A 163 -1.21 -0.15 -0.73
CA ASN A 163 -0.88 1.00 -1.55
C ASN A 163 0.37 1.71 -1.02
N LEU A 164 1.13 2.36 -1.91
CA LEU A 164 2.17 3.29 -1.47
C LEU A 164 1.53 4.50 -0.79
N SER A 165 2.05 4.90 0.35
CA SER A 165 1.52 6.00 1.17
C SER A 165 1.43 7.37 0.45
N SER A 166 2.12 7.52 -0.69
CA SER A 166 2.14 8.75 -1.50
C SER A 166 1.28 8.68 -2.77
N MET A 167 0.65 7.54 -3.05
CA MET A 167 -0.19 7.37 -4.25
C MET A 167 -1.66 7.47 -3.87
N THR A 168 -2.24 8.63 -4.09
CA THR A 168 -3.66 8.90 -3.82
C THR A 168 -4.61 8.39 -4.89
N ALA A 169 -4.14 7.79 -5.96
CA ALA A 169 -4.97 7.43 -7.10
C ALA A 169 -4.88 5.94 -7.47
N GLY A 170 -5.82 5.18 -6.97
CA GLY A 170 -6.54 4.19 -7.78
C GLY A 170 -5.85 2.87 -8.18
N HIS A 171 -4.61 2.59 -7.81
CA HIS A 171 -4.00 1.30 -8.08
C HIS A 171 -3.71 0.56 -6.78
N GLU A 172 -4.62 -0.32 -6.42
CA GLU A 172 -4.43 -1.29 -5.36
C GLU A 172 -3.47 -2.37 -5.85
N ASN A 173 -2.46 -2.67 -5.03
CA ASN A 173 -1.55 -3.77 -5.28
C ASN A 173 -1.99 -4.97 -4.46
N ILE A 174 -2.04 -6.15 -5.08
CA ILE A 174 -2.50 -7.37 -4.45
C ILE A 174 -1.38 -8.40 -4.47
N VAL A 175 -1.10 -9.01 -3.34
CA VAL A 175 -0.13 -10.09 -3.18
C VAL A 175 -0.87 -11.33 -2.69
N PRO A 176 -1.02 -12.37 -3.54
CA PRO A 176 -1.56 -13.64 -3.11
C PRO A 176 -0.53 -14.43 -2.31
N PHE A 177 -0.99 -15.26 -1.39
CA PHE A 177 -0.16 -16.15 -0.61
C PHE A 177 -0.85 -17.48 -0.30
N GLU A 178 -0.04 -18.52 -0.03
CA GLU A 178 -0.50 -19.83 0.42
C GLU A 178 0.54 -20.41 1.40
N PHE A 179 0.08 -20.93 2.54
CA PHE A 179 0.91 -21.54 3.56
C PHE A 179 0.33 -22.87 4.03
N THR A 180 1.22 -23.76 4.47
CA THR A 180 0.90 -24.99 5.20
C THR A 180 1.65 -24.89 6.53
N PRO A 181 0.95 -24.61 7.64
CA PRO A 181 1.53 -24.49 8.99
C PRO A 181 2.12 -25.80 9.50
#